data_ac19facd2b7baf193add501545409a0b
#
_entry.id   ac19facd2b7baf193add501545409a0b
#
_cell.length_a   1.000
_cell.length_b   1.000
_cell.length_c   1.000
_cell.angle_alpha   90.00
_cell.angle_beta   90.00
_cell.angle_gamma   90.00
#
_symmetry.space_group_name_H-M   'P 1'
#
loop_
_entity.id
_entity.type
_entity.pdbx_description
1 polymer ?
#
loop_
_entity_poly.entity_id
_entity_poly.type
_entity_poly.pdbx_seq_one_letter_code
_entity_poly.pdbx_strand_id
1 'polypeptide(L)'
;MTTTILPLYGKSVTRDAHNFFNAIGEGIHEAPVAERGNIYHGDKIDIEVATVHSVKGETHAATLYLETFYDRHHESDRLSEQFKGIAYTRADKKVLSSLRVIYVGMSRPRYLLCVAIQKDRFDNMDCRELREIWKVVKA
;
A
#
# COMPACT_ATOMS: atom_id res chain seq x y z
N MET A 1 2.23 -10.16 11.28
CA MET A 1 3.17 -10.27 10.14
C MET A 1 2.49 -9.69 8.91
N THR A 2 3.06 -8.66 8.32
CA THR A 2 2.47 -7.92 7.20
C THR A 2 3.19 -8.32 5.90
N THR A 3 2.45 -8.56 4.82
CA THR A 3 3.02 -8.83 3.50
C THR A 3 2.94 -7.56 2.66
N THR A 4 4.07 -7.09 2.18
CA THR A 4 4.16 -5.92 1.30
C THR A 4 4.29 -6.37 -0.15
N ILE A 5 3.49 -5.80 -1.02
CA ILE A 5 3.44 -6.11 -2.45
C ILE A 5 3.96 -4.92 -3.25
N LEU A 6 4.94 -5.15 -4.11
CA LEU A 6 5.54 -4.14 -4.99
C LEU A 6 5.24 -4.46 -6.45
N PRO A 7 4.86 -3.48 -7.29
CA PRO A 7 4.65 -3.72 -8.71
C PRO A 7 5.97 -4.04 -9.43
N LEU A 8 5.94 -5.01 -10.33
CA LEU A 8 7.09 -5.42 -11.15
C LEU A 8 7.17 -4.56 -12.42
N TYR A 9 7.75 -3.38 -12.32
CA TYR A 9 7.98 -2.49 -13.49
C TYR A 9 9.34 -2.73 -14.18
N GLY A 10 9.85 -3.95 -14.17
CA GLY A 10 11.11 -4.29 -14.85
C GLY A 10 12.38 -3.64 -14.27
N LYS A 11 12.27 -2.98 -13.11
CA LYS A 11 13.39 -2.36 -12.40
C LYS A 11 13.70 -3.12 -11.12
N SER A 12 14.97 -3.34 -10.84
CA SER A 12 15.42 -3.87 -9.55
C SER A 12 15.02 -2.88 -8.43
N VAL A 13 14.53 -3.42 -7.31
CA VAL A 13 14.33 -2.61 -6.11
C VAL A 13 15.67 -2.02 -5.70
N THR A 14 15.76 -0.70 -5.65
CA THR A 14 16.99 -0.03 -5.24
C THR A 14 17.30 -0.34 -3.78
N ARG A 15 18.58 -0.23 -3.41
CA ARG A 15 19.05 -0.38 -2.03
C ARG A 15 18.29 0.53 -1.07
N ASP A 16 17.90 1.71 -1.53
CA ASP A 16 17.16 2.70 -0.74
C ASP A 16 15.71 2.27 -0.48
N ALA A 17 15.06 1.63 -1.45
CA ALA A 17 13.73 1.04 -1.23
C ALA A 17 13.80 -0.12 -0.24
N HIS A 18 14.84 -0.96 -0.30
CA HIS A 18 15.06 -2.03 0.67
C HIS A 18 15.31 -1.50 2.08
N ASN A 19 16.11 -0.43 2.19
CA ASN A 19 16.39 0.25 3.46
C ASN A 19 15.14 0.93 4.04
N PHE A 20 14.28 1.48 3.19
CA PHE A 20 12.99 2.05 3.58
C PHE A 20 12.10 0.99 4.26
N PHE A 21 12.02 -0.21 3.69
CA PHE A 21 11.20 -1.29 4.26
C PHE A 21 11.80 -1.88 5.55
N ASN A 22 13.11 -1.99 5.62
CA ASN A 22 13.77 -2.47 6.85
C ASN A 22 13.65 -1.46 7.99
N ALA A 23 13.68 -0.15 7.69
CA ALA A 23 13.49 0.89 8.70
C ALA A 23 12.07 0.86 9.34
N ILE A 24 11.06 0.40 8.60
CA ILE A 24 9.70 0.23 9.13
C ILE A 24 9.62 -0.98 10.09
N GLY A 25 10.50 -1.97 9.94
CA GLY A 25 10.50 -3.20 10.75
C GLY A 25 11.15 -3.08 12.14
N GLU A 26 12.02 -2.10 12.36
CA GLU A 26 12.88 -2.04 13.55
C GLU A 26 12.50 -0.98 14.58
N GLY A 27 11.27 -0.59 14.67
CA GLY A 27 10.89 0.29 15.78
C GLY A 27 9.68 1.15 15.57
N ILE A 28 8.51 0.56 15.67
CA ILE A 28 7.34 1.34 16.08
C ILE A 28 7.44 1.51 17.60
N HIS A 29 8.44 2.25 18.05
CA HIS A 29 8.39 2.93 19.32
C HIS A 29 7.50 4.15 19.11
N GLU A 30 6.60 4.41 20.05
CA GLU A 30 5.62 5.49 20.07
C GLU A 30 6.12 6.73 19.32
N ALA A 31 5.55 6.94 18.12
CA ALA A 31 5.93 8.09 17.32
C ALA A 31 5.59 9.36 18.10
N PRO A 32 6.53 10.28 18.28
CA PRO A 32 6.23 11.57 18.89
C PRO A 32 5.14 12.24 18.03
N VAL A 33 4.08 12.69 18.70
CA VAL A 33 3.00 13.45 18.06
C VAL A 33 3.64 14.71 17.48
N ALA A 34 3.79 14.76 16.17
CA ALA A 34 4.38 15.91 15.52
C ALA A 34 3.45 17.12 15.61
N GLU A 35 4.00 18.28 15.93
CA GLU A 35 3.25 19.55 16.03
C GLU A 35 2.62 19.99 14.69
N ARG A 36 2.99 19.38 13.56
CA ARG A 36 2.43 19.64 12.24
C ARG A 36 2.19 18.33 11.50
N GLY A 37 0.96 17.86 11.57
CA GLY A 37 0.54 16.71 10.78
C GLY A 37 1.12 15.36 11.29
N ASN A 38 0.76 14.31 10.63
CA ASN A 38 1.18 12.96 10.95
C ASN A 38 2.50 12.63 10.23
N ILE A 39 3.60 13.27 10.61
CA ILE A 39 4.91 13.01 10.03
C ILE A 39 5.70 12.13 11.01
N TYR A 40 6.14 10.99 10.54
CA TYR A 40 7.12 10.16 11.22
C TYR A 40 8.53 10.57 10.77
N HIS A 41 9.34 11.05 11.71
CA HIS A 41 10.73 11.42 11.49
C HIS A 41 11.64 10.21 11.75
N GLY A 42 12.16 9.61 10.69
CA GLY A 42 13.15 8.53 10.78
C GLY A 42 14.58 9.07 10.62
N ASP A 43 15.57 8.23 10.91
CA ASP A 43 17.00 8.62 10.83
C ASP A 43 17.42 9.11 9.44
N LYS A 44 16.80 8.66 8.38
CA LYS A 44 17.19 8.94 6.99
C LYS A 44 16.06 9.49 6.13
N ILE A 45 14.84 9.44 6.58
CA ILE A 45 13.67 9.81 5.80
C ILE A 45 12.51 10.18 6.69
N ASP A 46 11.81 11.22 6.31
CA ASP A 46 10.53 11.60 6.89
C ASP A 46 9.38 10.94 6.14
N ILE A 47 8.44 10.37 6.87
CA ILE A 47 7.28 9.68 6.31
C ILE A 47 6.03 10.42 6.75
N GLU A 48 5.29 10.96 5.80
CA GLU A 48 3.98 11.52 6.06
C GLU A 48 2.92 10.40 6.11
N VAL A 49 2.13 10.37 7.19
CA VAL A 49 1.00 9.47 7.33
C VAL A 49 -0.29 10.26 7.10
N ALA A 50 -0.99 9.91 6.04
CA ALA A 50 -2.15 10.69 5.59
C ALA A 50 -3.30 9.79 5.16
N THR A 51 -4.52 10.33 5.16
CA THR A 51 -5.65 9.63 4.55
C THR A 51 -5.60 9.76 3.04
N VAL A 52 -6.16 8.79 2.31
CA VAL A 52 -6.25 8.86 0.84
C VAL A 52 -6.99 10.12 0.37
N HIS A 53 -7.96 10.59 1.14
CA HIS A 53 -8.73 11.79 0.80
C HIS A 53 -7.92 13.09 0.96
N SER A 54 -7.06 13.16 1.97
CA SER A 54 -6.24 14.37 2.20
C SER A 54 -5.18 14.58 1.13
N VAL A 55 -4.64 13.50 0.55
CA VAL A 55 -3.60 13.55 -0.50
C VAL A 55 -4.17 13.62 -1.93
N LYS A 56 -5.46 13.87 -2.07
CA LYS A 56 -6.08 14.00 -3.40
C LYS A 56 -5.50 15.19 -4.16
N GLY A 57 -4.94 14.94 -5.34
CA GLY A 57 -4.32 15.97 -6.18
C GLY A 57 -2.81 16.09 -5.98
N GLU A 58 -2.25 15.47 -4.95
CA GLU A 58 -0.81 15.45 -4.70
C GLU A 58 -0.09 14.38 -5.53
N THR A 59 1.22 14.47 -5.55
CA THR A 59 2.09 13.48 -6.20
C THR A 59 3.29 13.23 -5.30
N HIS A 60 3.58 11.95 -5.04
CA HIS A 60 4.63 11.53 -4.13
C HIS A 60 5.75 10.81 -4.87
N ALA A 61 6.96 10.80 -4.32
CA ALA A 61 8.06 9.99 -4.84
C ALA A 61 7.75 8.49 -4.63
N ALA A 62 7.30 8.14 -3.43
CA ALA A 62 6.91 6.78 -3.06
C ALA A 62 5.64 6.82 -2.20
N THR A 63 4.85 5.75 -2.25
CA THR A 63 3.66 5.58 -1.41
C THR A 63 3.62 4.17 -0.87
N LEU A 64 3.44 4.03 0.44
CA LEU A 64 3.03 2.79 1.07
C LEU A 64 1.52 2.88 1.34
N TYR A 65 0.75 2.13 0.58
CA TYR A 65 -0.69 1.99 0.81
C TYR A 65 -0.91 0.89 1.84
N LEU A 66 -1.43 1.25 3.00
CA LEU A 66 -1.80 0.30 4.05
C LEU A 66 -3.29 -0.02 3.93
N GLU A 67 -3.64 -1.29 3.70
CA GLU A 67 -5.05 -1.68 3.69
C GLU A 67 -5.69 -1.45 5.06
N THR A 68 -6.94 -1.01 5.06
CA THR A 68 -7.70 -0.72 6.27
C THR A 68 -8.93 -1.62 6.38
N PHE A 69 -9.41 -1.80 7.62
CA PHE A 69 -10.67 -2.47 7.89
C PHE A 69 -11.79 -1.45 7.96
N TYR A 70 -12.66 -1.46 6.97
CA TYR A 70 -13.78 -0.54 6.90
C TYR A 70 -15.06 -1.25 6.45
N ASP A 71 -16.19 -0.90 7.07
CA ASP A 71 -17.51 -1.50 6.76
C ASP A 71 -17.47 -3.04 6.76
N ARG A 72 -16.81 -3.62 7.79
CA ARG A 72 -16.65 -5.07 8.04
C ARG A 72 -15.81 -5.82 6.99
N HIS A 73 -15.07 -5.14 6.18
CA HIS A 73 -14.19 -5.72 5.16
C HIS A 73 -12.85 -5.01 5.10
N HIS A 74 -11.84 -5.74 4.66
CA HIS A 74 -10.61 -5.12 4.15
C HIS A 74 -10.72 -4.91 2.64
N GLU A 75 -9.88 -4.05 2.08
CA GLU A 75 -9.85 -3.84 0.64
C GLU A 75 -9.52 -5.14 -0.11
N SER A 76 -8.62 -5.95 0.42
CA SER A 76 -8.25 -7.25 -0.16
C SER A 76 -9.42 -8.22 -0.28
N ASP A 77 -10.42 -8.16 0.61
CA ASP A 77 -11.61 -9.02 0.54
C ASP A 77 -12.50 -8.67 -0.67
N ARG A 78 -12.56 -7.37 -1.01
CA ARG A 78 -13.45 -6.86 -2.07
C ARG A 78 -12.77 -6.75 -3.43
N LEU A 79 -11.47 -6.56 -3.44
CA LEU A 79 -10.71 -6.15 -4.61
C LEU A 79 -9.59 -7.13 -4.98
N SER A 80 -9.64 -8.38 -4.50
CA SER A 80 -8.63 -9.40 -4.79
C SER A 80 -8.38 -9.57 -6.30
N GLU A 81 -9.44 -9.56 -7.11
CA GLU A 81 -9.33 -9.68 -8.56
C GLU A 81 -8.69 -8.44 -9.21
N GLN A 82 -8.95 -7.25 -8.67
CA GLN A 82 -8.37 -6.01 -9.19
C GLN A 82 -6.87 -5.90 -8.85
N PHE A 83 -6.43 -6.45 -7.73
CA PHE A 83 -5.01 -6.60 -7.44
C PHE A 83 -4.29 -7.53 -8.44
N LYS A 84 -5.01 -8.46 -9.05
CA LYS A 84 -4.53 -9.31 -10.15
C LYS A 84 -4.64 -8.64 -11.53
N GLY A 85 -5.04 -7.39 -11.61
CA GLY A 85 -5.21 -6.66 -12.86
C GLY A 85 -6.53 -6.95 -13.59
N ILE A 86 -7.47 -7.67 -12.97
CA ILE A 86 -8.76 -7.98 -13.58
C ILE A 86 -9.71 -6.80 -13.42
N ALA A 87 -10.26 -6.33 -14.54
CA ALA A 87 -11.17 -5.19 -14.53
C ALA A 87 -12.49 -5.51 -13.82
N TYR A 88 -12.97 -4.56 -13.02
CA TYR A 88 -14.28 -4.68 -12.38
C TYR A 88 -15.40 -4.28 -13.34
N THR A 89 -16.32 -5.19 -13.61
CA THR A 89 -17.40 -5.00 -14.61
C THR A 89 -18.80 -4.91 -13.99
N ARG A 90 -18.92 -5.06 -12.67
CA ARG A 90 -20.20 -5.06 -11.98
C ARG A 90 -20.57 -3.64 -11.48
N ALA A 91 -21.85 -3.43 -11.17
CA ALA A 91 -22.37 -2.13 -10.72
C ALA A 91 -22.52 -2.00 -9.19
N ASP A 92 -21.75 -2.76 -8.40
CA ASP A 92 -21.80 -2.66 -6.93
C ASP A 92 -21.19 -1.32 -6.47
N LYS A 93 -22.04 -0.47 -5.88
CA LYS A 93 -21.64 0.87 -5.43
C LYS A 93 -20.55 0.85 -4.35
N LYS A 94 -20.54 -0.17 -3.47
CA LYS A 94 -19.53 -0.28 -2.40
C LYS A 94 -18.17 -0.63 -2.97
N VAL A 95 -18.12 -1.59 -3.89
CA VAL A 95 -16.88 -1.96 -4.59
C VAL A 95 -16.37 -0.80 -5.44
N LEU A 96 -17.22 -0.12 -6.18
CA LEU A 96 -16.85 1.06 -6.96
C LEU A 96 -16.31 2.21 -6.09
N SER A 97 -16.89 2.40 -4.90
CA SER A 97 -16.37 3.38 -3.94
C SER A 97 -14.97 2.99 -3.45
N SER A 98 -14.76 1.74 -3.06
CA SER A 98 -13.44 1.24 -2.64
C SER A 98 -12.41 1.35 -3.76
N LEU A 99 -12.79 1.01 -5.01
CA LEU A 99 -11.91 1.17 -6.17
C LEU A 99 -11.48 2.62 -6.41
N ARG A 100 -12.37 3.59 -6.24
CA ARG A 100 -12.03 5.02 -6.37
C ARG A 100 -11.02 5.46 -5.31
N VAL A 101 -11.20 5.01 -4.08
CA VAL A 101 -10.26 5.32 -2.97
C VAL A 101 -8.88 4.73 -3.28
N ILE A 102 -8.82 3.44 -3.59
CA ILE A 102 -7.57 2.74 -3.94
C ILE A 102 -6.91 3.39 -5.15
N TYR A 103 -7.66 3.68 -6.20
CA TYR A 103 -7.12 4.35 -7.38
C TYR A 103 -6.45 5.68 -7.03
N VAL A 104 -7.09 6.50 -6.19
CA VAL A 104 -6.47 7.76 -5.74
C VAL A 104 -5.17 7.49 -5.00
N GLY A 105 -5.14 6.60 -4.02
CA GLY A 105 -3.93 6.30 -3.24
C GLY A 105 -2.80 5.71 -4.09
N MET A 106 -3.13 4.74 -4.94
CA MET A 106 -2.13 4.00 -5.71
C MET A 106 -1.64 4.74 -6.97
N SER A 107 -2.35 5.75 -7.44
CA SER A 107 -1.94 6.55 -8.61
C SER A 107 -1.06 7.76 -8.26
N ARG A 108 -0.76 7.99 -6.97
CA ARG A 108 0.02 9.15 -6.52
C ARG A 108 1.54 8.97 -6.68
N PRO A 109 2.14 7.80 -6.44
CA PRO A 109 3.58 7.64 -6.51
C PRO A 109 4.12 7.74 -7.94
N ARG A 110 5.27 8.41 -8.08
CA ARG A 110 6.02 8.50 -9.34
C ARG A 110 6.97 7.32 -9.55
N TYR A 111 7.55 6.81 -8.47
CA TYR A 111 8.66 5.86 -8.58
C TYR A 111 8.39 4.53 -7.88
N LEU A 112 7.68 4.54 -6.75
CA LEU A 112 7.48 3.34 -5.95
C LEU A 112 6.09 3.30 -5.33
N LEU A 113 5.32 2.29 -5.68
CA LEU A 113 4.09 1.93 -5.00
C LEU A 113 4.32 0.64 -4.20
N CYS A 114 4.01 0.70 -2.92
CA CYS A 114 3.96 -0.44 -2.05
C CYS A 114 2.56 -0.61 -1.49
N VAL A 115 2.13 -1.85 -1.36
CA VAL A 115 0.85 -2.18 -0.72
C VAL A 115 1.14 -3.13 0.43
N ALA A 116 0.70 -2.78 1.63
CA ALA A 116 0.80 -3.64 2.80
C ALA A 116 -0.55 -4.33 3.05
N ILE A 117 -0.52 -5.66 3.01
CA ILE A 117 -1.67 -6.52 3.24
C ILE A 117 -1.30 -7.49 4.37
N GLN A 118 -2.24 -7.77 5.27
CA GLN A 118 -2.05 -8.75 6.31
C GLN A 118 -1.74 -10.14 5.70
N LYS A 119 -0.74 -10.84 6.25
CA LYS A 119 -0.25 -12.11 5.70
C LYS A 119 -1.36 -13.14 5.45
N ASP A 120 -2.21 -13.37 6.43
CA ASP A 120 -3.26 -14.40 6.32
C ASP A 120 -4.27 -14.07 5.21
N ARG A 121 -4.51 -12.77 4.97
CA ARG A 121 -5.36 -12.32 3.87
C ARG A 121 -4.69 -12.49 2.52
N PHE A 122 -3.40 -12.13 2.45
CA PHE A 122 -2.63 -12.35 1.24
C PHE A 122 -2.56 -13.83 0.87
N ASP A 123 -2.33 -14.72 1.85
CA ASP A 123 -2.26 -16.15 1.62
C ASP A 123 -3.61 -16.76 1.18
N ASN A 124 -4.73 -16.12 1.53
CA ASN A 124 -6.08 -16.51 1.08
C ASN A 124 -6.43 -16.01 -0.34
N MET A 125 -5.68 -15.05 -0.88
CA MET A 125 -5.81 -14.67 -2.29
C MET A 125 -5.06 -15.68 -3.16
N ASP A 126 -5.49 -15.89 -4.41
CA ASP A 126 -4.71 -16.67 -5.36
C ASP A 126 -3.38 -15.96 -5.67
N CYS A 127 -2.33 -16.38 -4.96
CA CYS A 127 -1.04 -15.70 -4.97
C CYS A 127 -0.24 -15.92 -6.25
N ARG A 128 -0.62 -16.87 -7.13
CA ARG A 128 0.16 -17.15 -8.35
C ARG A 128 0.12 -15.95 -9.28
N GLU A 129 -1.06 -15.50 -9.66
CA GLU A 129 -1.26 -14.36 -10.55
C GLU A 129 -0.74 -13.06 -9.95
N LEU A 130 -0.90 -12.89 -8.62
CA LEU A 130 -0.36 -11.72 -7.93
C LEU A 130 1.16 -11.61 -8.05
N ARG A 131 1.88 -12.73 -7.97
CA ARG A 131 3.36 -12.77 -8.06
C ARG A 131 3.88 -12.48 -9.47
N GLU A 132 3.06 -12.58 -10.48
CA GLU A 132 3.40 -12.17 -11.85
C GLU A 132 3.36 -10.65 -12.01
N ILE A 133 2.50 -9.97 -11.25
CA ILE A 133 2.29 -8.52 -11.34
C ILE A 133 3.07 -7.78 -10.25
N TRP A 134 3.18 -8.37 -9.05
CA TRP A 134 3.73 -7.72 -7.87
C TRP A 134 4.97 -8.45 -7.36
N LYS A 135 6.00 -7.68 -6.98
CA LYS A 135 7.08 -8.22 -6.17
C LYS A 135 6.60 -8.36 -4.72
N VAL A 136 6.48 -9.59 -4.25
CA VAL A 136 6.03 -9.88 -2.89
C VAL A 136 7.21 -9.96 -1.95
N VAL A 137 7.19 -9.18 -0.88
CA VAL A 137 8.19 -9.17 0.19
C VAL A 137 7.48 -9.48 1.51
N LYS A 138 8.05 -10.36 2.30
CA LYS A 138 7.58 -10.64 3.67
C LYS A 138 8.34 -9.75 4.63
N ALA A 139 7.61 -8.93 5.38
CA ALA A 139 8.13 -8.09 6.44
C ALA A 139 7.87 -8.72 7.82
#